data_c4c9bb1a2ce223b04af356b6495c7290
#
_entry.id   c4c9bb1a2ce223b04af356b6495c7290
#
_cell.length_a   1.000
_cell.length_b   1.000
_cell.length_c   1.000
_cell.angle_alpha   90.00
_cell.angle_beta   90.00
_cell.angle_gamma   90.00
#
_symmetry.space_group_name_H-M   'P 1'
#
loop_
_entity.id
_entity.type
_entity.pdbx_description
1 polymer ?
#
loop_
_entity_poly.entity_id
_entity_poly.type
_entity_poly.pdbx_seq_one_letter_code
_entity_poly.pdbx_strand_id
1 'polypeptide(L)'
;MKIEILGVGCPKCKQLTANAEAAAKELGICAEIVKVTDIAKITEYGVMMTPALVIDGSVFSAGKVLGKDEIKKIILNNGRNN
;
A
#
# COMPACT_ATOMS: atom_id res chain seq x y z
N MET A 1 6.22 8.05 -7.08
CA MET A 1 5.84 6.72 -6.56
C MET A 1 4.33 6.68 -6.32
N LYS A 2 3.69 5.62 -6.74
CA LYS A 2 2.25 5.45 -6.56
C LYS A 2 2.01 4.27 -5.61
N ILE A 3 1.32 4.55 -4.51
CA ILE A 3 0.97 3.55 -3.50
C ILE A 3 -0.52 3.32 -3.57
N GLU A 4 -0.93 2.08 -3.78
CA GLU A 4 -2.35 1.74 -3.84
C GLU A 4 -2.71 0.86 -2.64
N ILE A 5 -3.81 1.20 -2.00
CA ILE A 5 -4.35 0.42 -0.89
C ILE A 5 -5.61 -0.25 -1.39
N LEU A 6 -5.55 -1.56 -1.56
CA LEU A 6 -6.67 -2.34 -2.08
C LEU A 6 -7.59 -2.77 -0.94
N GLY A 7 -8.85 -2.40 -1.03
CA GLY A 7 -9.82 -2.81 -0.01
C GLY A 7 -11.09 -2.00 -0.09
N VAL A 8 -12.15 -2.51 0.51
CA VAL A 8 -13.49 -1.91 0.41
C VAL A 8 -13.86 -1.02 1.61
N GLY A 9 -12.87 -0.41 2.23
CA GLY A 9 -13.12 0.57 3.28
C GLY A 9 -13.28 0.02 4.68
N CYS A 10 -12.76 -1.18 4.96
CA CYS A 10 -12.81 -1.74 6.31
C CYS A 10 -11.83 -1.00 7.23
N PRO A 11 -11.97 -1.13 8.57
CA PRO A 11 -11.06 -0.46 9.50
C PRO A 11 -9.59 -0.78 9.25
N LYS A 12 -9.27 -2.01 8.85
CA LYS A 12 -7.91 -2.41 8.54
C LYS A 12 -7.37 -1.68 7.32
N CYS A 13 -8.23 -1.44 6.32
CA CYS A 13 -7.84 -0.70 5.13
C CYS A 13 -7.49 0.75 5.49
N LYS A 14 -8.27 1.36 6.37
CA LYS A 14 -8.00 2.72 6.85
C LYS A 14 -6.69 2.77 7.63
N GLN A 15 -6.43 1.77 8.46
CA GLN A 15 -5.20 1.71 9.25
C GLN A 15 -3.98 1.58 8.33
N LEU A 16 -4.06 0.72 7.32
CA LEU A 16 -2.96 0.54 6.37
C LEU A 16 -2.72 1.84 5.59
N THR A 17 -3.78 2.52 5.18
CA THR A 17 -3.67 3.81 4.49
C THR A 17 -2.95 4.84 5.35
N ALA A 18 -3.34 4.94 6.63
CA ALA A 18 -2.71 5.87 7.55
C ALA A 18 -1.22 5.54 7.75
N ASN A 19 -0.89 4.26 7.87
CA ASN A 19 0.48 3.83 8.02
C ASN A 19 1.32 4.15 6.77
N ALA A 20 0.75 3.96 5.59
CA ALA A 20 1.42 4.28 4.34
C ALA A 20 1.67 5.78 4.20
N GLU A 21 0.68 6.60 4.56
CA GLU A 21 0.82 8.05 4.53
C GLU A 21 1.91 8.50 5.49
N ALA A 22 1.93 7.95 6.71
CA ALA A 22 2.94 8.28 7.70
C ALA A 22 4.33 7.89 7.23
N ALA A 23 4.47 6.71 6.63
CA ALA A 23 5.74 6.23 6.10
C ALA A 23 6.29 7.16 5.02
N ALA A 24 5.46 7.54 4.06
CA ALA A 24 5.85 8.43 2.98
C ALA A 24 6.26 9.79 3.53
N LYS A 25 5.50 10.31 4.49
CA LYS A 25 5.78 11.60 5.09
C LYS A 25 7.11 11.60 5.84
N GLU A 26 7.38 10.54 6.59
CA GLU A 26 8.63 10.46 7.34
C GLU A 26 9.84 10.32 6.44
N LEU A 27 9.67 9.68 5.29
CA LEU A 27 10.76 9.55 4.31
C LEU A 27 10.91 10.81 3.45
N GLY A 28 9.98 11.75 3.56
CA GLY A 28 10.04 12.99 2.80
C GLY A 28 9.84 12.81 1.32
N ILE A 29 9.12 11.77 0.90
CA ILE A 29 8.87 11.49 -0.51
C ILE A 29 7.48 11.96 -0.93
N CYS A 30 7.35 12.33 -2.21
CA CYS A 30 6.05 12.66 -2.80
C CYS A 30 5.44 11.39 -3.34
N ALA A 31 4.64 10.72 -2.53
CA ALA A 31 3.95 9.51 -2.92
C ALA A 31 2.47 9.80 -3.13
N GLU A 32 1.92 9.32 -4.23
CA GLU A 32 0.49 9.38 -4.48
C GLU A 32 -0.13 8.15 -3.81
N ILE A 33 -1.01 8.36 -2.85
CA ILE A 33 -1.67 7.27 -2.16
C ILE A 33 -3.12 7.19 -2.61
N VAL A 34 -3.48 6.08 -3.22
CA VAL A 34 -4.78 5.88 -3.83
C VAL A 34 -5.47 4.70 -3.16
N LYS A 35 -6.74 4.89 -2.80
CA LYS A 35 -7.56 3.80 -2.27
C LYS A 35 -8.27 3.14 -3.45
N VAL A 36 -8.08 1.84 -3.61
CA VAL A 36 -8.73 1.08 -4.67
C VAL A 36 -9.83 0.24 -4.03
N THR A 37 -11.07 0.63 -4.27
CA THR A 37 -12.24 -0.03 -3.69
C THR A 37 -12.99 -0.89 -4.69
N ASP A 38 -12.64 -0.83 -5.96
CA ASP A 38 -13.27 -1.60 -7.02
C ASP A 38 -12.79 -3.05 -6.96
N ILE A 39 -13.72 -3.96 -6.67
CA ILE A 39 -13.41 -5.39 -6.52
C ILE A 39 -12.79 -5.97 -7.78
N ALA A 40 -13.25 -5.54 -8.96
CA ALA A 40 -12.68 -6.00 -10.21
C ALA A 40 -11.19 -5.66 -10.33
N LYS A 41 -10.82 -4.44 -9.97
CA LYS A 41 -9.41 -4.02 -9.98
C LYS A 41 -8.58 -4.77 -8.96
N ILE A 42 -9.14 -4.99 -7.77
CA ILE A 42 -8.47 -5.74 -6.72
C ILE A 42 -8.18 -7.17 -7.22
N THR A 43 -9.16 -7.78 -7.88
CA THR A 43 -9.01 -9.12 -8.44
C THR A 43 -7.95 -9.16 -9.55
N GLU A 44 -7.86 -8.11 -10.35
CA GLU A 44 -6.85 -8.02 -11.40
C GLU A 44 -5.43 -8.09 -10.86
N TYR A 45 -5.21 -7.60 -9.64
CA TYR A 45 -3.90 -7.73 -8.99
C TYR A 45 -3.61 -9.14 -8.48
N GLY A 46 -4.59 -10.04 -8.57
CA GLY A 46 -4.43 -11.40 -8.06
C GLY A 46 -4.53 -11.49 -6.55
N VAL A 47 -5.07 -10.46 -5.90
CA VAL A 47 -5.19 -10.41 -4.46
C VAL A 47 -6.51 -11.03 -4.02
N MET A 48 -6.44 -11.99 -3.10
CA MET A 48 -7.63 -12.65 -2.57
C MET A 48 -8.00 -12.19 -1.18
N MET A 49 -7.12 -11.46 -0.52
CA MET A 49 -7.35 -10.95 0.84
C MET A 49 -7.04 -9.46 0.89
N THR A 50 -7.86 -8.71 1.60
CA THR A 50 -7.66 -7.27 1.79
C THR A 50 -7.49 -6.96 3.28
N PRO A 51 -6.79 -5.90 3.65
CA PRO A 51 -6.21 -4.89 2.78
C PRO A 51 -4.92 -5.37 2.12
N ALA A 52 -4.61 -4.83 0.96
CA ALA A 52 -3.37 -5.17 0.25
C ALA A 52 -2.61 -3.89 -0.09
N LEU A 53 -1.29 -3.99 -0.05
CA LEU A 53 -0.41 -2.88 -0.36
C LEU A 53 0.26 -3.09 -1.71
N VAL A 54 0.07 -2.13 -2.60
CA VAL A 54 0.66 -2.13 -3.94
C VAL A 54 1.50 -0.88 -4.10
N ILE A 55 2.73 -1.04 -4.55
CA ILE A 55 3.63 0.08 -4.82
C ILE A 55 4.13 -0.03 -6.24
N ASP A 56 3.85 1.00 -7.04
CA ASP A 56 4.24 1.06 -8.46
C ASP A 56 3.85 -0.20 -9.24
N GLY A 57 2.65 -0.70 -8.97
CA GLY A 57 2.10 -1.85 -9.68
C GLY A 57 2.47 -3.21 -9.12
N SER A 58 3.31 -3.27 -8.09
CA SER A 58 3.74 -4.53 -7.49
C SER A 58 3.05 -4.73 -6.13
N VAL A 59 2.49 -5.92 -5.92
CA VAL A 59 1.83 -6.27 -4.67
C VAL A 59 2.89 -6.67 -3.64
N PHE A 60 2.96 -5.97 -2.52
CA PHE A 60 3.91 -6.26 -1.46
C PHE A 60 3.31 -6.98 -0.27
N SER A 61 2.00 -6.86 -0.06
CA SER A 61 1.32 -7.60 0.99
C SER A 61 -0.15 -7.74 0.66
N ALA A 62 -0.77 -8.76 1.22
CA ALA A 62 -2.21 -9.00 1.09
C ALA A 62 -2.72 -9.60 2.40
N GLY A 63 -3.83 -9.05 2.89
CA GLY A 63 -4.45 -9.53 4.11
C GLY A 63 -3.76 -9.10 5.40
N LYS A 64 -2.82 -8.16 5.32
CA LYS A 64 -2.08 -7.69 6.49
C LYS A 64 -2.11 -6.18 6.59
N VAL A 65 -2.05 -5.68 7.83
CA VAL A 65 -1.85 -4.26 8.09
C VAL A 65 -0.39 -4.09 8.46
N LEU A 66 0.42 -3.67 7.48
CA LEU A 66 1.84 -3.43 7.72
C LEU A 66 2.01 -2.18 8.57
N GLY A 67 2.97 -2.21 9.48
CA GLY A 67 3.32 -1.05 10.26
C GLY A 67 4.08 -0.03 9.43
N LYS A 68 4.13 1.20 9.96
CA LYS A 68 4.84 2.30 9.29
C LYS A 68 6.28 1.93 8.95
N ASP A 69 7.00 1.33 9.89
CA ASP A 69 8.40 0.98 9.68
C ASP A 69 8.59 -0.08 8.60
N GLU A 70 7.69 -1.05 8.53
CA GLU A 70 7.74 -2.07 7.50
C GLU A 70 7.52 -1.46 6.12
N ILE A 71 6.55 -0.54 6.02
CA ILE A 71 6.28 0.15 4.77
C ILE A 71 7.46 1.02 4.36
N LYS A 72 8.11 1.69 5.32
CA LYS A 72 9.31 2.48 5.03
C LYS A 72 10.42 1.62 4.43
N LYS A 73 10.63 0.43 4.96
CA LYS A 73 11.63 -0.49 4.42
C LYS A 73 11.31 -0.91 3.00
N ILE A 74 10.04 -1.21 2.73
CA ILE A 74 9.60 -1.59 1.39
C ILE A 74 9.82 -0.45 0.41
N ILE A 75 9.46 0.76 0.78
CA ILE A 75 9.63 1.93 -0.06
C ILE A 75 11.11 2.16 -0.37
N LEU A 76 11.96 2.09 0.64
CA LEU A 76 13.39 2.30 0.46
C LEU A 76 14.01 1.24 -0.45
N ASN A 77 13.63 -0.02 -0.26
CA ASN A 77 14.14 -1.09 -1.10
C ASN A 77 13.66 -0.96 -2.55
N ASN A 78 12.40 -0.59 -2.74
CA ASN A 78 11.85 -0.40 -4.08
C ASN A 78 12.55 0.76 -4.79
N GLY A 79 12.82 1.85 -4.08
CA GLY A 79 13.50 3.00 -4.64
C GLY A 79 14.94 2.72 -5.02
N ARG A 80 15.60 1.82 -4.31
CA ARG A 80 17.01 1.48 -4.57
C ARG A 80 17.20 0.65 -5.84
N ASN A 81 16.16 0.03 -6.31
CA ASN A 81 16.24 -0.84 -7.49
C ASN A 81 16.03 -0.07 -8.80
N ASN A 82 15.95 1.22 -8.73
CA ASN A 82 15.76 2.07 -9.91
C ASN A 82 17.08 2.54 -10.53
#